data_2cf5a1983cd85db155fa850f0da2828e
#
_entry.id   2cf5a1983cd85db155fa850f0da2828e
#
_cell.length_a   1.000
_cell.length_b   1.000
_cell.length_c   1.000
_cell.angle_alpha   90.00
_cell.angle_beta   90.00
_cell.angle_gamma   90.00
#
_symmetry.space_group_name_H-M   'P 1'
#
loop_
_entity.id
_entity.type
_entity.pdbx_description
1 polymer ?
#
loop_
_entity_poly.entity_id
_entity_poly.type
_entity_poly.pdbx_seq_one_letter_code
_entity_poly.pdbx_strand_id
1 'polypeptide(L)'
;MPTYECGIPPEERSTQILAVLDTVADPILLRDPTTIQGKVANWLIGEDELLVCPDDEKLIQRFALAVIYFATNGDDWLQCSSNPLATDFCGLEDPFIGASRFLSGENECEWAGIKCDPQLCVTKVLFGTFHPS
;
A
#
# COMPACT_ATOMS: atom_id res chain seq x y z
N MET A 1 -13.24 10.49 -26.60
CA MET A 1 -12.16 10.91 -25.68
C MET A 1 -12.00 9.90 -24.58
N PRO A 2 -10.81 9.30 -24.44
CA PRO A 2 -10.61 8.42 -23.29
C PRO A 2 -10.68 9.20 -21.98
N THR A 3 -11.27 8.59 -20.97
CA THR A 3 -11.37 9.17 -19.63
C THR A 3 -10.32 8.52 -18.74
N TYR A 4 -9.51 9.33 -18.07
CA TYR A 4 -8.49 8.83 -17.15
C TYR A 4 -8.96 9.00 -15.71
N GLU A 5 -8.69 7.99 -14.87
CA GLU A 5 -9.11 7.98 -13.46
C GLU A 5 -8.65 9.23 -12.70
N CYS A 6 -7.44 9.74 -13.01
CA CYS A 6 -6.87 10.90 -12.34
C CYS A 6 -6.93 12.17 -13.20
N GLY A 7 -7.63 12.13 -14.36
CA GLY A 7 -7.70 13.25 -15.27
C GLY A 7 -6.41 13.50 -16.06
N ILE A 8 -5.43 12.61 -15.99
CA ILE A 8 -4.16 12.72 -16.70
C ILE A 8 -3.79 11.37 -17.30
N PRO A 9 -2.98 11.36 -18.40
CA PRO A 9 -2.56 10.11 -19.02
C PRO A 9 -1.72 9.23 -18.07
N PRO A 10 -1.69 7.90 -18.28
CA PRO A 10 -0.94 7.01 -17.40
C PRO A 10 0.54 7.35 -17.26
N GLU A 11 1.20 7.77 -18.32
CA GLU A 11 2.63 8.14 -18.26
C GLU A 11 2.84 9.36 -17.37
N GLU A 12 1.94 10.32 -17.46
CA GLU A 12 2.01 11.52 -16.63
C GLU A 12 1.70 11.19 -15.17
N ARG A 13 0.72 10.32 -14.95
CA ARG A 13 0.40 9.83 -13.61
C ARG A 13 1.63 9.19 -12.95
N SER A 14 2.32 8.29 -13.67
CA SER A 14 3.54 7.63 -13.17
C SER A 14 4.62 8.64 -12.80
N THR A 15 4.86 9.61 -13.68
CA THR A 15 5.87 10.64 -13.46
C THR A 15 5.55 11.49 -12.22
N GLN A 16 4.29 11.88 -12.06
CA GLN A 16 3.87 12.70 -10.92
C GLN A 16 3.88 11.92 -9.62
N ILE A 17 3.51 10.62 -9.63
CA ILE A 17 3.60 9.79 -8.43
C ILE A 17 5.06 9.67 -7.99
N LEU A 18 5.98 9.39 -8.92
CA LEU A 18 7.40 9.31 -8.58
C LEU A 18 7.92 10.63 -8.02
N ALA A 19 7.47 11.77 -8.57
CA ALA A 19 7.86 13.08 -8.06
C ALA A 19 7.42 13.28 -6.61
N VAL A 20 6.22 12.82 -6.24
CA VAL A 20 5.76 12.89 -4.85
C VAL A 20 6.60 11.99 -3.97
N LEU A 21 6.86 10.75 -4.40
CA LEU A 21 7.65 9.79 -3.63
C LEU A 21 9.12 10.23 -3.48
N ASP A 22 9.65 11.00 -4.43
CA ASP A 22 11.00 11.55 -4.34
C ASP A 22 11.17 12.45 -3.11
N THR A 23 10.08 12.97 -2.54
CA THR A 23 10.15 13.81 -1.34
C THR A 23 10.37 13.00 -0.06
N VAL A 24 10.15 11.68 -0.08
CA VAL A 24 10.22 10.82 1.11
C VAL A 24 11.12 9.60 0.94
N ALA A 25 11.64 9.35 -0.27
CA ALA A 25 12.48 8.18 -0.55
C ALA A 25 13.56 8.56 -1.55
N ASP A 26 14.64 7.76 -1.60
CA ASP A 26 15.75 8.01 -2.52
C ASP A 26 15.29 7.81 -3.96
N PRO A 27 15.41 8.83 -4.84
CA PRO A 27 14.97 8.74 -6.23
C PRO A 27 15.61 7.59 -7.01
N ILE A 28 16.86 7.26 -6.72
CA ILE A 28 17.56 6.17 -7.40
C ILE A 28 16.94 4.83 -7.03
N LEU A 29 16.67 4.62 -5.73
CA LEU A 29 16.08 3.39 -5.24
C LEU A 29 14.64 3.21 -5.74
N LEU A 30 13.88 4.31 -5.82
CA LEU A 30 12.51 4.27 -6.33
C LEU A 30 12.43 3.77 -7.77
N ARG A 31 13.47 3.98 -8.55
CA ARG A 31 13.50 3.60 -9.97
C ARG A 31 14.23 2.28 -10.22
N ASP A 32 14.71 1.64 -9.15
CA ASP A 32 15.37 0.34 -9.22
C ASP A 32 14.41 -0.76 -8.76
N PRO A 33 13.91 -1.60 -9.68
CA PRO A 33 12.91 -2.62 -9.32
C PRO A 33 13.43 -3.73 -8.42
N THR A 34 14.75 -3.78 -8.16
CA THR A 34 15.31 -4.78 -7.25
C THR A 34 15.28 -4.32 -5.79
N THR A 35 15.02 -3.05 -5.54
CA THR A 35 14.91 -2.50 -4.18
C THR A 35 13.48 -2.62 -3.67
N ILE A 36 13.29 -2.53 -2.35
CA ILE A 36 11.96 -2.51 -1.75
C ILE A 36 11.21 -1.27 -2.23
N GLN A 37 11.85 -0.12 -2.23
CA GLN A 37 11.24 1.14 -2.67
C GLN A 37 10.76 1.05 -4.13
N GLY A 38 11.59 0.47 -5.00
CA GLY A 38 11.23 0.31 -6.41
C GLY A 38 10.09 -0.68 -6.62
N LYS A 39 10.07 -1.77 -5.86
CA LYS A 39 8.97 -2.73 -5.91
C LYS A 39 7.65 -2.10 -5.49
N VAL A 40 7.67 -1.30 -4.42
CA VAL A 40 6.46 -0.63 -3.93
C VAL A 40 6.00 0.43 -4.92
N ALA A 41 6.93 1.21 -5.48
CA ALA A 41 6.57 2.21 -6.49
C ALA A 41 5.90 1.55 -7.70
N ASN A 42 6.46 0.45 -8.19
CA ASN A 42 5.87 -0.29 -9.32
C ASN A 42 4.50 -0.86 -8.97
N TRP A 43 4.33 -1.38 -7.76
CA TRP A 43 3.03 -1.87 -7.31
C TRP A 43 2.00 -0.73 -7.26
N LEU A 44 2.36 0.38 -6.64
CA LEU A 44 1.46 1.51 -6.45
C LEU A 44 1.01 2.11 -7.79
N ILE A 45 1.93 2.16 -8.77
CA ILE A 45 1.67 2.74 -10.08
C ILE A 45 0.89 1.78 -10.99
N GLY A 46 1.28 0.51 -11.02
CA GLY A 46 0.80 -0.43 -12.04
C GLY A 46 -0.11 -1.56 -11.56
N GLU A 47 -0.08 -1.90 -10.27
CA GLU A 47 -0.79 -3.08 -9.77
C GLU A 47 -1.86 -2.77 -8.72
N ASP A 48 -1.75 -1.62 -8.05
CA ASP A 48 -2.69 -1.24 -7.00
C ASP A 48 -4.07 -0.96 -7.58
N GLU A 49 -5.05 -1.78 -7.21
CA GLU A 49 -6.41 -1.67 -7.72
C GLU A 49 -7.12 -0.40 -7.26
N LEU A 50 -6.67 0.21 -6.16
CA LEU A 50 -7.24 1.48 -5.70
C LEU A 50 -6.92 2.62 -6.66
N LEU A 51 -5.84 2.51 -7.40
CA LEU A 51 -5.41 3.49 -8.40
C LEU A 51 -5.32 4.91 -7.84
N VAL A 52 -4.46 5.08 -6.82
CA VAL A 52 -4.27 6.36 -6.14
C VAL A 52 -3.75 7.41 -7.12
N CYS A 53 -4.27 8.62 -7.02
CA CYS A 53 -3.84 9.74 -7.87
C CYS A 53 -2.68 10.50 -7.22
N PRO A 54 -1.80 11.16 -8.01
CA PRO A 54 -0.63 11.83 -7.46
C PRO A 54 -0.94 12.98 -6.51
N ASP A 55 -2.14 13.57 -6.60
CA ASP A 55 -2.57 14.64 -5.70
C ASP A 55 -3.30 14.13 -4.45
N ASP A 56 -3.42 12.81 -4.30
CA ASP A 56 -4.05 12.24 -3.12
C ASP A 56 -3.15 12.43 -1.90
N GLU A 57 -3.67 13.06 -0.86
CA GLU A 57 -2.90 13.36 0.34
C GLU A 57 -2.48 12.11 1.11
N LYS A 58 -3.12 10.95 0.82
CA LYS A 58 -2.80 9.67 1.47
C LYS A 58 -1.84 8.80 0.65
N LEU A 59 -1.34 9.28 -0.47
CA LEU A 59 -0.44 8.51 -1.32
C LEU A 59 0.81 8.06 -0.57
N ILE A 60 1.44 8.96 0.19
CA ILE A 60 2.64 8.67 0.97
C ILE A 60 2.34 7.64 2.06
N GLN A 61 1.19 7.76 2.73
CA GLN A 61 0.78 6.80 3.76
C GLN A 61 0.65 5.39 3.19
N ARG A 62 -0.01 5.25 2.05
CA ARG A 62 -0.19 3.97 1.39
C ARG A 62 1.16 3.39 0.94
N PHE A 63 2.02 4.23 0.39
CA PHE A 63 3.38 3.84 0.02
C PHE A 63 4.15 3.32 1.24
N ALA A 64 4.11 4.04 2.36
CA ALA A 64 4.84 3.67 3.57
C ALA A 64 4.38 2.32 4.12
N LEU A 65 3.06 2.06 4.16
CA LEU A 65 2.54 0.77 4.63
C LEU A 65 2.96 -0.37 3.72
N ALA A 66 2.97 -0.16 2.41
CA ALA A 66 3.42 -1.17 1.46
C ALA A 66 4.92 -1.45 1.61
N VAL A 67 5.73 -0.42 1.91
CA VAL A 67 7.15 -0.60 2.20
C VAL A 67 7.33 -1.51 3.42
N ILE A 68 6.56 -1.28 4.47
CA ILE A 68 6.60 -2.13 5.68
C ILE A 68 6.27 -3.58 5.33
N TYR A 69 5.23 -3.79 4.52
CA TYR A 69 4.85 -5.14 4.09
C TYR A 69 6.01 -5.86 3.40
N PHE A 70 6.64 -5.23 2.42
CA PHE A 70 7.75 -5.85 1.69
C PHE A 70 9.01 -5.98 2.55
N ALA A 71 9.27 -5.01 3.42
CA ALA A 71 10.45 -5.03 4.30
C ALA A 71 10.38 -6.14 5.36
N THR A 72 9.18 -6.59 5.71
CA THR A 72 8.96 -7.67 6.69
C THR A 72 8.60 -9.00 6.03
N ASN A 73 8.89 -9.15 4.74
CA ASN A 73 8.56 -10.34 3.96
C ASN A 73 7.06 -10.69 4.01
N GLY A 74 6.22 -9.69 3.74
CA GLY A 74 4.76 -9.83 3.85
C GLY A 74 4.18 -11.00 3.09
N ASP A 75 4.75 -11.36 1.92
CA ASP A 75 4.28 -12.49 1.14
C ASP A 75 4.47 -13.83 1.85
N ASP A 76 5.37 -13.89 2.84
CA ASP A 76 5.63 -15.07 3.65
C ASP A 76 4.87 -15.03 5.00
N TRP A 77 4.03 -14.03 5.20
CA TRP A 77 3.22 -13.95 6.42
C TRP A 77 2.28 -15.15 6.50
N LEU A 78 2.08 -15.66 7.71
CA LEU A 78 1.18 -16.79 7.95
C LEU A 78 -0.28 -16.43 7.71
N GLN A 79 -0.63 -15.15 7.91
CA GLN A 79 -1.99 -14.65 7.69
C GLN A 79 -1.94 -13.30 6.99
N CYS A 80 -2.95 -13.05 6.18
CA CYS A 80 -3.24 -11.73 5.61
C CYS A 80 -2.18 -11.17 4.67
N SER A 81 -1.38 -12.07 4.05
CA SER A 81 -0.52 -11.68 2.93
C SER A 81 -1.36 -11.22 1.73
N SER A 82 -0.73 -10.70 0.71
CA SER A 82 -1.43 -10.23 -0.49
C SER A 82 -1.99 -11.36 -1.37
N ASN A 83 -1.72 -12.63 -1.04
CA ASN A 83 -2.15 -13.77 -1.86
C ASN A 83 -3.68 -13.85 -1.91
N PRO A 84 -4.32 -13.59 -3.08
CA PRO A 84 -5.78 -13.61 -3.18
C PRO A 84 -6.39 -15.03 -3.09
N LEU A 85 -5.56 -16.07 -3.22
CA LEU A 85 -6.02 -17.45 -3.14
C LEU A 85 -5.98 -17.99 -1.71
N ALA A 86 -5.39 -17.25 -0.77
CA ALA A 86 -5.35 -17.67 0.62
C ALA A 86 -6.76 -17.59 1.23
N THR A 87 -7.08 -18.52 2.10
CA THR A 87 -8.40 -18.63 2.71
C THR A 87 -8.41 -18.29 4.20
N ASP A 88 -7.28 -17.85 4.75
CA ASP A 88 -7.18 -17.48 6.14
C ASP A 88 -8.02 -16.24 6.44
N PHE A 89 -8.50 -16.19 7.68
CA PHE A 89 -9.29 -15.05 8.16
C PHE A 89 -8.36 -13.91 8.60
N CYS A 90 -8.61 -12.71 8.11
CA CYS A 90 -7.78 -11.54 8.40
C CYS A 90 -8.35 -10.62 9.46
N GLY A 91 -9.58 -10.85 9.89
CA GLY A 91 -10.20 -10.00 10.88
C GLY A 91 -9.63 -10.21 12.28
N LEU A 92 -9.66 -9.16 13.08
CA LEU A 92 -9.38 -9.20 14.50
C LEU A 92 -10.69 -8.95 15.26
N GLU A 93 -10.68 -9.20 16.58
CA GLU A 93 -11.88 -9.01 17.40
C GLU A 93 -12.30 -7.53 17.50
N ASP A 94 -11.33 -6.61 17.34
CA ASP A 94 -11.61 -5.18 17.41
C ASP A 94 -12.21 -4.72 16.06
N PRO A 95 -13.48 -4.26 16.06
CA PRO A 95 -14.12 -3.82 14.81
C PRO A 95 -13.56 -2.52 14.25
N PHE A 96 -12.71 -1.82 15.00
CA PHE A 96 -12.08 -0.58 14.53
C PHE A 96 -10.75 -0.81 13.83
N ILE A 97 -10.32 -2.07 13.72
CA ILE A 97 -9.08 -2.44 13.04
C ILE A 97 -9.43 -3.09 11.72
N GLY A 98 -8.70 -2.74 10.65
CA GLY A 98 -8.92 -3.27 9.32
C GLY A 98 -8.82 -4.79 9.26
N ALA A 99 -9.54 -5.40 8.33
CA ALA A 99 -9.63 -6.84 8.16
C ALA A 99 -9.40 -7.30 6.72
N SER A 100 -9.07 -6.38 5.80
CA SER A 100 -8.78 -6.72 4.41
C SER A 100 -7.31 -7.11 4.25
N ARG A 101 -7.02 -7.90 3.22
CA ARG A 101 -5.63 -8.29 2.98
C ARG A 101 -4.77 -7.08 2.64
N PHE A 102 -3.50 -7.14 3.05
CA PHE A 102 -2.52 -6.14 2.67
C PHE A 102 -2.41 -6.09 1.14
N LEU A 103 -2.13 -4.89 0.62
CA LEU A 103 -1.99 -4.61 -0.81
C LEU A 103 -3.28 -4.85 -1.61
N SER A 104 -4.42 -5.00 -0.94
CA SER A 104 -5.71 -5.08 -1.63
C SER A 104 -6.12 -3.72 -2.19
N GLY A 105 -7.12 -3.71 -3.07
CA GLY A 105 -7.66 -2.47 -3.64
C GLY A 105 -8.46 -1.63 -2.67
N GLU A 106 -8.63 -2.08 -1.42
CA GLU A 106 -9.30 -1.32 -0.38
C GLU A 106 -8.39 -0.19 0.12
N ASN A 107 -8.99 0.82 0.77
CA ASN A 107 -8.22 1.86 1.44
C ASN A 107 -7.26 1.19 2.45
N GLU A 108 -6.05 1.71 2.58
CA GLU A 108 -5.04 1.10 3.46
C GLU A 108 -5.49 1.05 4.93
N CYS A 109 -6.42 1.90 5.34
CA CYS A 109 -7.01 1.84 6.69
C CYS A 109 -7.84 0.57 6.90
N GLU A 110 -8.27 -0.10 5.82
CA GLU A 110 -8.99 -1.36 5.89
C GLU A 110 -8.06 -2.58 5.90
N TRP A 111 -6.76 -2.39 5.68
CA TRP A 111 -5.81 -3.50 5.69
C TRP A 111 -5.68 -4.08 7.10
N ALA A 112 -5.49 -5.39 7.16
CA ALA A 112 -5.47 -6.13 8.43
C ALA A 112 -4.43 -5.58 9.40
N GLY A 113 -4.87 -5.30 10.63
CA GLY A 113 -4.00 -4.79 11.68
C GLY A 113 -3.77 -3.29 11.65
N ILE A 114 -4.38 -2.57 10.71
CA ILE A 114 -4.22 -1.11 10.58
C ILE A 114 -5.40 -0.42 11.28
N LYS A 115 -5.08 0.56 12.11
CA LYS A 115 -6.08 1.41 12.75
C LYS A 115 -5.82 2.86 12.36
N CYS A 116 -6.88 3.56 11.97
CA CYS A 116 -6.82 4.95 11.56
C CYS A 116 -7.68 5.83 12.43
N ASP A 117 -7.41 7.14 12.44
CA ASP A 117 -8.27 8.13 13.06
C ASP A 117 -9.42 8.51 12.10
N PRO A 118 -10.37 9.39 12.53
CA PRO A 118 -11.47 9.79 11.65
C PRO A 118 -11.05 10.49 10.36
N GLN A 119 -9.83 11.02 10.29
CA GLN A 119 -9.29 11.64 9.09
C GLN A 119 -8.54 10.63 8.20
N LEU A 120 -8.65 9.33 8.53
CA LEU A 120 -8.00 8.24 7.80
C LEU A 120 -6.47 8.30 7.86
N CYS A 121 -5.91 8.88 8.93
CA CYS A 121 -4.49 8.83 9.20
C CYS A 121 -4.19 7.61 10.08
N VAL A 122 -3.19 6.82 9.70
CA VAL A 122 -2.81 5.61 10.42
C VAL A 122 -2.29 5.99 11.81
N THR A 123 -2.88 5.41 12.85
CA THR A 123 -2.47 5.64 14.24
C THR A 123 -1.85 4.41 14.88
N LYS A 124 -2.07 3.23 14.29
CA LYS A 124 -1.58 1.98 14.88
C LYS A 124 -1.43 0.90 13.81
N VAL A 125 -0.38 0.11 13.93
CA VAL A 125 -0.12 -1.04 13.05
C VAL A 125 0.19 -2.24 13.94
N LEU A 126 -0.60 -3.33 13.78
CA LEU A 126 -0.49 -4.52 14.61
C LEU A 126 0.05 -5.69 13.80
N PHE A 127 1.36 -5.78 13.66
CA PHE A 127 1.99 -6.86 12.90
C PHE A 127 2.15 -8.15 13.66
N GLY A 128 2.30 -8.09 14.97
CA GLY A 128 2.69 -9.25 15.76
C GLY A 128 1.75 -10.44 15.63
N THR A 129 0.48 -10.19 15.25
CA THR A 129 -0.53 -11.23 15.06
C THR A 129 -0.36 -11.98 13.75
N PHE A 130 0.17 -11.31 12.72
CA PHE A 130 0.20 -11.85 11.36
C PHE A 130 1.59 -12.22 10.88
N HIS A 131 2.62 -11.63 11.47
CA HIS A 131 4.01 -11.79 11.06
C HIS A 131 4.63 -13.01 11.74
N PRO A 132 5.29 -13.93 11.00
CA PRO A 132 6.05 -15.00 11.64
C PRO A 132 7.24 -14.40 12.37
N SER A 133 7.37 -14.66 13.63
CA SER A 133 8.44 -14.10 14.45
C SER A 133 9.75 -14.84 14.27
#